data_710fb3b5a9ef558ea158c24d1214fb27
#
_entry.id   710fb3b5a9ef558ea158c24d1214fb27
#
_cell.length_a   1.000
_cell.length_b   1.000
_cell.length_c   1.000
_cell.angle_alpha   90.00
_cell.angle_beta   90.00
_cell.angle_gamma   90.00
#
_symmetry.space_group_name_H-M   'P 1'
#
loop_
_entity.id
_entity.type
_entity.pdbx_description
1 polymer ?
#
loop_
_entity_poly.entity_id
_entity_poly.type
_entity_poly.pdbx_seq_one_letter_code
_entity_poly.pdbx_strand_id
1 'polypeptide(L)'
;KKYINIKKMEGENYKNFDLVVSKMRKFFSEVKGFREVHTQNKKSILAACEDPTTIATYNYEGQIWPLPQTGQMWLEHYLLEHPEENGFFCVSTSYRNEPDPIPGRHDRIFPMFEFELKGGMDELRKLEVELLEYLGFKKNENGVYPQGDYDDVAKEYGVDELENEHEERLE
;
A
#
# COMPACT_ATOMS: atom_id res chain seq x y z
N LYS A 1 -17.55 -27.93 -1.31
CA LYS A 1 -16.28 -27.18 -1.16
C LYS A 1 -15.71 -27.01 -2.56
N LYS A 2 -15.85 -25.81 -3.15
CA LYS A 2 -15.14 -25.46 -4.38
C LYS A 2 -13.69 -25.16 -3.97
N TYR A 3 -12.76 -26.03 -4.31
CA TYR A 3 -11.35 -25.69 -4.30
C TYR A 3 -11.14 -24.64 -5.40
N ILE A 4 -10.77 -23.43 -5.01
CA ILE A 4 -10.29 -22.40 -5.94
C ILE A 4 -9.05 -23.01 -6.61
N ASN A 5 -9.00 -22.95 -7.92
CA ASN A 5 -7.93 -23.55 -8.70
C ASN A 5 -6.67 -22.66 -8.58
N ILE A 6 -5.97 -22.82 -7.47
CA ILE A 6 -4.74 -22.09 -7.08
C ILE A 6 -3.70 -22.08 -8.21
N LYS A 7 -3.66 -23.14 -9.04
CA LYS A 7 -2.71 -23.27 -10.15
C LYS A 7 -2.79 -22.17 -11.22
N LYS A 8 -3.93 -21.47 -11.36
CA LYS A 8 -4.08 -20.43 -12.38
C LYS A 8 -3.69 -19.03 -11.88
N MET A 9 -3.69 -18.83 -10.56
CA MET A 9 -3.30 -17.54 -9.94
C MET A 9 -1.81 -17.42 -9.66
N GLU A 10 -1.11 -18.54 -9.40
CA GLU A 10 0.31 -18.53 -9.00
C GLU A 10 1.29 -18.27 -10.17
N GLY A 11 0.93 -18.61 -11.40
CA GLY A 11 1.90 -18.59 -12.52
C GLY A 11 2.19 -17.22 -13.12
N GLU A 12 1.21 -16.31 -13.16
CA GLU A 12 1.38 -14.97 -13.75
C GLU A 12 1.69 -13.90 -12.69
N ASN A 13 1.23 -14.09 -11.46
CA ASN A 13 1.33 -13.09 -10.40
C ASN A 13 2.77 -12.90 -9.89
N TYR A 14 3.58 -13.96 -9.78
CA TYR A 14 4.95 -13.82 -9.25
C TYR A 14 5.88 -12.99 -10.14
N LYS A 15 5.71 -13.04 -11.46
CA LYS A 15 6.53 -12.24 -12.40
C LYS A 15 6.19 -10.77 -12.32
N ASN A 16 4.90 -10.46 -12.20
CA ASN A 16 4.44 -9.08 -12.03
C ASN A 16 4.88 -8.54 -10.67
N PHE A 17 4.72 -9.33 -9.61
CA PHE A 17 5.20 -8.98 -8.28
C PHE A 17 6.71 -8.70 -8.29
N ASP A 18 7.52 -9.61 -8.82
CA ASP A 18 8.97 -9.47 -8.90
C ASP A 18 9.36 -8.22 -9.70
N LEU A 19 8.74 -8.00 -10.87
CA LEU A 19 9.00 -6.84 -11.71
C LEU A 19 8.69 -5.52 -10.99
N VAL A 20 7.51 -5.41 -10.39
CA VAL A 20 7.05 -4.18 -9.74
C VAL A 20 7.87 -3.90 -8.49
N VAL A 21 8.01 -4.89 -7.59
CA VAL A 21 8.74 -4.71 -6.34
C VAL A 21 10.22 -4.43 -6.59
N SER A 22 10.85 -5.09 -7.57
CA SER A 22 12.24 -4.82 -7.94
C SER A 22 12.43 -3.40 -8.47
N LYS A 23 11.51 -2.90 -9.29
CA LYS A 23 11.55 -1.51 -9.78
C LYS A 23 11.34 -0.51 -8.64
N MET A 24 10.36 -0.75 -7.77
CA MET A 24 10.09 0.12 -6.63
C MET A 24 11.29 0.17 -5.68
N ARG A 25 11.88 -0.98 -5.33
CA ARG A 25 13.10 -1.02 -4.53
C ARG A 25 14.23 -0.19 -5.13
N LYS A 26 14.47 -0.30 -6.43
CA LYS A 26 15.49 0.52 -7.11
C LYS A 26 15.16 2.00 -7.06
N PHE A 27 13.93 2.37 -7.33
CA PHE A 27 13.50 3.77 -7.25
C PHE A 27 13.74 4.35 -5.86
N PHE A 28 13.24 3.68 -4.83
CA PHE A 28 13.35 4.20 -3.47
C PHE A 28 14.80 4.16 -2.95
N SER A 29 15.56 3.09 -3.17
CA SER A 29 16.92 2.99 -2.65
C SER A 29 17.96 3.76 -3.47
N GLU A 30 17.94 3.62 -4.81
CA GLU A 30 18.99 4.15 -5.66
C GLU A 30 18.69 5.58 -6.15
N VAL A 31 17.41 5.90 -6.46
CA VAL A 31 17.04 7.22 -6.97
C VAL A 31 16.72 8.18 -5.83
N LYS A 32 15.95 7.73 -4.82
CA LYS A 32 15.52 8.59 -3.71
C LYS A 32 16.43 8.51 -2.49
N GLY A 33 17.29 7.48 -2.39
CA GLY A 33 18.22 7.28 -1.27
C GLY A 33 17.53 6.87 0.03
N PHE A 34 16.34 6.25 -0.06
CA PHE A 34 15.64 5.72 1.10
C PHE A 34 16.25 4.42 1.59
N ARG A 35 15.99 4.06 2.85
CA ARG A 35 16.44 2.81 3.46
C ARG A 35 15.32 1.80 3.56
N GLU A 36 15.59 0.57 3.12
CA GLU A 36 14.67 -0.54 3.34
C GLU A 36 14.80 -1.04 4.78
N VAL A 37 13.68 -1.19 5.46
CA VAL A 37 13.61 -1.73 6.82
C VAL A 37 12.58 -2.87 6.89
N HIS A 38 12.73 -3.73 7.88
CA HIS A 38 11.81 -4.82 8.14
C HIS A 38 10.83 -4.44 9.25
N THR A 39 9.53 -4.42 8.93
CA THR A 39 8.46 -4.00 9.83
C THR A 39 7.63 -5.16 10.38
N GLN A 40 7.78 -6.36 9.83
CA GLN A 40 7.03 -7.56 10.22
C GLN A 40 7.63 -8.19 11.49
N ASN A 41 7.36 -7.58 12.64
CA ASN A 41 7.82 -8.06 13.94
C ASN A 41 6.66 -8.72 14.71
N LYS A 42 7.02 -9.63 15.65
CA LYS A 42 6.02 -10.22 16.54
C LYS A 42 5.30 -9.20 17.42
N LYS A 43 5.94 -8.08 17.72
CA LYS A 43 5.31 -6.93 18.39
C LYS A 43 4.75 -5.99 17.34
N SER A 44 3.54 -6.25 16.91
CA SER A 44 2.83 -5.34 16.02
C SER A 44 2.41 -4.08 16.76
N ILE A 45 2.57 -2.94 16.11
CA ILE A 45 2.04 -1.65 16.57
C ILE A 45 0.89 -1.31 15.61
N LEU A 46 -0.28 -1.03 16.15
CA LEU A 46 -1.42 -0.61 15.36
C LEU A 46 -1.29 0.88 15.04
N ALA A 47 -1.44 1.23 13.78
CA ALA A 47 -1.50 2.61 13.34
C ALA A 47 -2.90 3.21 13.61
N ALA A 48 -2.97 4.52 13.77
CA ALA A 48 -4.25 5.21 13.98
C ALA A 48 -5.19 5.12 12.76
N CYS A 49 -4.63 4.87 11.58
CA CYS A 49 -5.38 4.68 10.33
C CYS A 49 -5.87 3.25 10.11
N GLU A 50 -5.49 2.29 10.98
CA GLU A 50 -5.95 0.91 10.85
C GLU A 50 -7.39 0.79 11.34
N ASP A 51 -8.17 -0.03 10.62
CA ASP A 51 -9.54 -0.34 11.02
C ASP A 51 -9.56 -1.34 12.19
N PRO A 52 -9.95 -0.91 13.39
CA PRO A 52 -9.97 -1.78 14.56
C PRO A 52 -10.96 -2.94 14.44
N THR A 53 -11.95 -2.85 13.54
CA THR A 53 -12.96 -3.90 13.36
C THR A 53 -12.44 -5.07 12.50
N THR A 54 -11.38 -4.86 11.75
CA THR A 54 -10.78 -5.85 10.86
C THR A 54 -9.44 -6.40 11.35
N ILE A 55 -9.10 -6.18 12.62
CA ILE A 55 -7.87 -6.69 13.21
C ILE A 55 -7.93 -8.22 13.32
N ALA A 56 -6.97 -8.89 12.66
CA ALA A 56 -6.69 -10.30 12.90
C ALA A 56 -5.67 -10.44 14.03
N THR A 57 -5.75 -11.54 14.79
CA THR A 57 -4.84 -11.81 15.89
C THR A 57 -4.21 -13.19 15.77
N TYR A 58 -3.06 -13.37 16.40
CA TYR A 58 -2.41 -14.67 16.53
C TYR A 58 -1.92 -14.90 17.96
N ASN A 59 -1.83 -16.16 18.36
CA ASN A 59 -1.27 -16.54 19.65
C ASN A 59 0.21 -16.94 19.46
N TYR A 60 1.08 -16.29 20.22
CA TYR A 60 2.50 -16.64 20.23
C TYR A 60 2.98 -16.66 21.69
N GLU A 61 3.51 -17.79 22.12
CA GLU A 61 3.99 -18.02 23.48
C GLU A 61 2.95 -17.68 24.58
N GLY A 62 1.68 -18.00 24.32
CA GLY A 62 0.57 -17.74 25.26
C GLY A 62 0.09 -16.31 25.31
N GLN A 63 0.60 -15.43 24.45
CA GLN A 63 0.14 -14.05 24.32
C GLN A 63 -0.58 -13.85 22.99
N ILE A 64 -1.62 -13.04 22.99
CA ILE A 64 -2.36 -12.68 21.78
C ILE A 64 -1.79 -11.37 21.25
N TRP A 65 -1.41 -11.40 19.98
CA TRP A 65 -0.85 -10.26 19.26
C TRP A 65 -1.70 -9.94 18.03
N PRO A 66 -1.87 -8.66 17.67
CA PRO A 66 -2.45 -8.31 16.38
C PRO A 66 -1.49 -8.67 15.23
N LEU A 67 -2.06 -9.12 14.13
CA LEU A 67 -1.35 -9.17 12.86
C LEU A 67 -1.33 -7.77 12.24
N PRO A 68 -0.23 -7.34 11.62
CA PRO A 68 -0.12 -5.99 11.09
C PRO A 68 -1.03 -5.78 9.88
N GLN A 69 -1.68 -4.62 9.82
CA GLN A 69 -2.36 -4.14 8.63
C GLN A 69 -1.44 -3.25 7.78
N THR A 70 -0.47 -2.60 8.42
CA THR A 70 0.51 -1.70 7.79
C THR A 70 1.83 -1.73 8.55
N GLY A 71 2.91 -1.33 7.89
CA GLY A 71 4.21 -1.08 8.51
C GLY A 71 4.46 0.38 8.87
N GLN A 72 3.48 1.27 8.64
CA GLN A 72 3.60 2.72 8.74
C GLN A 72 4.23 3.19 10.06
N MET A 73 3.70 2.73 11.21
CA MET A 73 4.20 3.15 12.52
C MET A 73 5.70 2.87 12.73
N TRP A 74 6.20 1.78 12.14
CA TRP A 74 7.62 1.46 12.19
C TRP A 74 8.43 2.36 11.25
N LEU A 75 7.90 2.68 10.08
CA LEU A 75 8.54 3.59 9.14
C LEU A 75 8.64 5.01 9.73
N GLU A 76 7.56 5.50 10.35
CA GLU A 76 7.54 6.77 11.07
C GLU A 76 8.54 6.78 12.24
N HIS A 77 8.56 5.70 13.03
CA HIS A 77 9.51 5.56 14.15
C HIS A 77 10.96 5.66 13.66
N TYR A 78 11.33 4.92 12.60
CA TYR A 78 12.67 5.01 12.02
C TYR A 78 12.97 6.43 11.51
N LEU A 79 12.00 7.09 10.87
CA LEU A 79 12.18 8.45 10.34
C LEU A 79 12.40 9.49 11.47
N LEU A 80 11.73 9.30 12.61
CA LEU A 80 11.91 10.14 13.79
C LEU A 80 13.26 9.90 14.49
N GLU A 81 13.71 8.65 14.56
CA GLU A 81 15.00 8.31 15.18
C GLU A 81 16.20 8.66 14.30
N HIS A 82 16.01 8.67 12.98
CA HIS A 82 17.07 8.91 11.99
C HIS A 82 16.74 10.10 11.07
N PRO A 83 16.72 11.32 11.65
CA PRO A 83 16.37 12.51 10.88
C PRO A 83 17.37 12.88 9.78
N GLU A 84 18.53 12.27 9.71
CA GLU A 84 19.51 12.42 8.64
C GLU A 84 19.14 11.66 7.36
N GLU A 85 18.31 10.60 7.44
CA GLU A 85 17.91 9.81 6.28
C GLU A 85 16.81 10.51 5.47
N ASN A 86 16.78 10.23 4.17
CA ASN A 86 15.78 10.82 3.26
C ASN A 86 14.38 10.24 3.46
N GLY A 87 14.31 8.98 3.87
CA GLY A 87 13.08 8.25 4.09
C GLY A 87 13.34 6.76 4.27
N PHE A 88 12.28 6.06 4.62
CA PHE A 88 12.30 4.62 4.82
C PHE A 88 11.20 3.95 4.00
N PHE A 89 11.40 2.70 3.62
CA PHE A 89 10.38 1.89 2.97
C PHE A 89 10.46 0.44 3.43
N CYS A 90 9.38 -0.27 3.23
CA CYS A 90 9.33 -1.72 3.46
C CYS A 90 8.44 -2.41 2.43
N VAL A 91 8.67 -3.72 2.27
CA VAL A 91 7.72 -4.64 1.64
C VAL A 91 7.16 -5.50 2.75
N SER A 92 5.89 -5.34 3.02
CA SER A 92 5.20 -5.98 4.14
C SER A 92 4.04 -6.85 3.65
N THR A 93 3.38 -7.51 4.58
CA THR A 93 2.12 -8.23 4.34
C THR A 93 1.04 -7.61 5.20
N SER A 94 -0.03 -7.14 4.56
CA SER A 94 -1.23 -6.67 5.24
C SER A 94 -2.15 -7.86 5.57
N TYR A 95 -2.69 -7.86 6.78
CA TYR A 95 -3.67 -8.83 7.26
C TYR A 95 -4.95 -8.09 7.63
N ARG A 96 -6.02 -8.31 6.88
CA ARG A 96 -7.32 -7.68 7.10
C ARG A 96 -8.41 -8.71 7.27
N ASN A 97 -9.01 -8.76 8.44
CA ASN A 97 -10.09 -9.69 8.75
C ASN A 97 -11.45 -9.09 8.38
N GLU A 98 -11.58 -8.63 7.14
CA GLU A 98 -12.82 -8.08 6.63
C GLU A 98 -13.92 -9.14 6.62
N PRO A 99 -15.12 -8.84 7.16
CA PRO A 99 -16.22 -9.80 7.24
C PRO A 99 -16.74 -10.18 5.86
N ASP A 100 -16.92 -9.20 4.98
CA ASP A 100 -17.57 -9.35 3.67
C ASP A 100 -16.69 -8.84 2.51
N PRO A 101 -15.53 -9.50 2.24
CA PRO A 101 -14.66 -9.07 1.16
C PRO A 101 -15.29 -9.34 -0.20
N ILE A 102 -15.14 -8.41 -1.13
CA ILE A 102 -15.61 -8.56 -2.50
C ILE A 102 -14.69 -9.51 -3.26
N PRO A 103 -15.17 -10.66 -3.74
CA PRO A 103 -14.34 -11.64 -4.44
C PRO A 103 -13.70 -11.04 -5.70
N GLY A 104 -12.38 -11.18 -5.81
CA GLY A 104 -11.62 -10.68 -6.95
C GLY A 104 -11.14 -9.23 -6.82
N ARG A 105 -11.61 -8.51 -5.80
CA ARG A 105 -11.20 -7.13 -5.49
C ARG A 105 -10.57 -7.01 -4.11
N HIS A 106 -11.14 -7.63 -3.09
CA HIS A 106 -10.65 -7.54 -1.71
C HIS A 106 -9.97 -8.84 -1.31
N ASP A 107 -8.65 -8.79 -1.19
CA ASP A 107 -7.87 -9.85 -0.57
C ASP A 107 -7.70 -9.55 0.92
N ARG A 108 -7.83 -10.58 1.75
CA ARG A 108 -7.63 -10.46 3.21
C ARG A 108 -6.17 -10.50 3.63
N ILE A 109 -5.32 -11.00 2.75
CA ILE A 109 -3.86 -11.09 2.97
C ILE A 109 -3.21 -10.72 1.65
N PHE A 110 -2.44 -9.64 1.63
CA PHE A 110 -1.80 -9.17 0.41
C PHE A 110 -0.48 -8.45 0.70
N PRO A 111 0.46 -8.45 -0.25
CA PRO A 111 1.70 -7.70 -0.11
C PRO A 111 1.43 -6.20 -0.25
N MET A 112 2.14 -5.41 0.55
CA MET A 112 2.16 -3.95 0.47
C MET A 112 3.58 -3.45 0.29
N PHE A 113 3.74 -2.41 -0.52
CA PHE A 113 4.92 -1.58 -0.56
C PHE A 113 4.59 -0.24 0.10
N GLU A 114 5.29 0.07 1.17
CA GLU A 114 4.99 1.24 2.00
C GLU A 114 6.26 2.10 2.15
N PHE A 115 6.08 3.39 2.26
CA PHE A 115 7.19 4.31 2.47
C PHE A 115 6.76 5.51 3.31
N GLU A 116 7.75 6.10 4.00
CA GLU A 116 7.62 7.34 4.74
C GLU A 116 8.74 8.29 4.35
N LEU A 117 8.39 9.57 4.19
CA LEU A 117 9.32 10.64 3.85
C LEU A 117 9.05 11.88 4.71
N LYS A 118 10.04 12.76 4.78
CA LYS A 118 9.86 14.08 5.38
C LYS A 118 9.15 15.02 4.43
N GLY A 119 8.24 15.81 4.95
CA GLY A 119 7.54 16.83 4.20
C GLY A 119 6.03 16.73 4.38
N GLY A 120 5.30 17.35 3.49
CA GLY A 120 3.85 17.34 3.46
C GLY A 120 3.31 16.79 2.15
N MET A 121 2.08 17.20 1.82
CA MET A 121 1.39 16.75 0.62
C MET A 121 2.11 17.13 -0.69
N ASP A 122 2.83 18.22 -0.73
CA ASP A 122 3.52 18.67 -1.95
C ASP A 122 4.73 17.76 -2.24
N GLU A 123 5.48 17.36 -1.21
CA GLU A 123 6.60 16.42 -1.33
C GLU A 123 6.09 15.03 -1.70
N LEU A 124 4.97 14.59 -1.11
CA LEU A 124 4.34 13.32 -1.45
C LEU A 124 3.90 13.29 -2.91
N ARG A 125 3.13 14.29 -3.36
CA ARG A 125 2.68 14.39 -4.76
C ARG A 125 3.84 14.41 -5.75
N LYS A 126 4.91 15.13 -5.43
CA LYS A 126 6.10 15.16 -6.26
C LYS A 126 6.74 13.78 -6.38
N LEU A 127 6.87 13.07 -5.26
CA LEU A 127 7.42 11.71 -5.24
C LEU A 127 6.54 10.74 -6.02
N GLU A 128 5.22 10.82 -5.88
CA GLU A 128 4.26 9.99 -6.63
C GLU A 128 4.38 10.20 -8.14
N VAL A 129 4.45 11.44 -8.60
CA VAL A 129 4.67 11.77 -10.03
C VAL A 129 5.97 11.15 -10.52
N GLU A 130 7.07 11.31 -9.80
CA GLU A 130 8.37 10.75 -10.15
C GLU A 130 8.34 9.21 -10.17
N LEU A 131 7.62 8.58 -9.24
CA LEU A 131 7.42 7.13 -9.20
C LEU A 131 6.63 6.64 -10.41
N LEU A 132 5.51 7.28 -10.74
CA LEU A 132 4.71 6.93 -11.92
C LEU A 132 5.52 7.03 -13.20
N GLU A 133 6.32 8.09 -13.37
CA GLU A 133 7.22 8.25 -14.51
C GLU A 133 8.28 7.12 -14.55
N TYR A 134 8.89 6.80 -13.42
CA TYR A 134 9.89 5.75 -13.32
C TYR A 134 9.32 4.36 -13.64
N LEU A 135 8.09 4.09 -13.22
CA LEU A 135 7.38 2.85 -13.54
C LEU A 135 6.95 2.76 -15.00
N GLY A 136 6.90 3.89 -15.71
CA GLY A 136 6.58 3.97 -17.13
C GLY A 136 5.13 4.30 -17.45
N PHE A 137 4.39 4.81 -16.47
CA PHE A 137 3.06 5.36 -16.71
C PHE A 137 3.14 6.60 -17.58
N LYS A 138 2.15 6.77 -18.44
CA LYS A 138 2.11 7.89 -19.38
C LYS A 138 1.24 9.02 -18.83
N LYS A 139 1.73 10.24 -18.99
CA LYS A 139 0.93 11.44 -18.80
C LYS A 139 -0.16 11.53 -19.88
N ASN A 140 -1.23 12.26 -19.57
CA ASN A 140 -2.28 12.57 -20.53
C ASN A 140 -1.77 13.50 -21.66
N GLU A 141 -2.66 13.85 -22.59
CA GLU A 141 -2.36 14.73 -23.73
C GLU A 141 -1.85 16.14 -23.30
N ASN A 142 -2.20 16.57 -22.09
CA ASN A 142 -1.74 17.83 -21.50
C ASN A 142 -0.38 17.73 -20.78
N GLY A 143 0.25 16.56 -20.79
CA GLY A 143 1.55 16.32 -20.16
C GLY A 143 1.49 16.21 -18.65
N VAL A 144 0.33 15.92 -18.05
CA VAL A 144 0.11 15.77 -16.62
C VAL A 144 -0.56 14.44 -16.28
N TYR A 145 -0.37 13.95 -15.06
CA TYR A 145 -1.22 12.89 -14.52
C TYR A 145 -2.53 13.51 -14.05
N PRO A 146 -3.70 12.91 -14.38
CA PRO A 146 -4.97 13.39 -13.87
C PRO A 146 -4.97 13.40 -12.35
N GLN A 147 -5.53 14.45 -11.79
CA GLN A 147 -5.74 14.58 -10.35
C GLN A 147 -7.21 14.96 -10.14
N GLY A 148 -7.83 14.35 -9.16
CA GLY A 148 -9.19 14.63 -8.75
C GLY A 148 -9.27 14.77 -7.23
N ASP A 149 -10.16 15.63 -6.78
CA ASP A 149 -10.60 15.64 -5.40
C ASP A 149 -11.73 14.62 -5.25
N TYR A 150 -11.73 13.86 -4.16
CA TYR A 150 -12.72 12.81 -3.91
C TYR A 150 -14.15 13.34 -3.99
N ASP A 151 -14.41 14.47 -3.33
CA ASP A 151 -15.75 15.06 -3.27
C ASP A 151 -16.23 15.55 -4.65
N ASP A 152 -15.33 16.06 -5.47
CA ASP A 152 -15.65 16.51 -6.83
C ASP A 152 -15.94 15.32 -7.74
N VAL A 153 -15.18 14.23 -7.64
CA VAL A 153 -15.45 12.99 -8.38
C VAL A 153 -16.77 12.37 -7.94
N ALA A 154 -17.06 12.29 -6.64
CA ALA A 154 -18.34 11.79 -6.15
C ALA A 154 -19.53 12.60 -6.69
N LYS A 155 -19.38 13.93 -6.74
CA LYS A 155 -20.40 14.83 -7.34
C LYS A 155 -20.60 14.58 -8.84
N GLU A 156 -19.52 14.31 -9.60
CA GLU A 156 -19.63 13.97 -11.02
C GLU A 156 -20.45 12.69 -11.24
N TYR A 157 -20.31 11.71 -10.34
CA TYR A 157 -21.14 10.49 -10.36
C TYR A 157 -22.53 10.68 -9.75
N GLY A 158 -22.80 11.81 -9.09
CA GLY A 158 -24.08 12.12 -8.46
C GLY A 158 -24.33 11.31 -7.18
N VAL A 159 -23.28 10.96 -6.46
CA VAL A 159 -23.30 10.18 -5.22
C VAL A 159 -22.63 10.91 -4.09
N ASP A 160 -22.99 10.59 -2.84
CA ASP A 160 -22.34 11.13 -1.64
C ASP A 160 -21.02 10.40 -1.33
N GLU A 161 -20.94 9.11 -1.66
CA GLU A 161 -19.76 8.27 -1.50
C GLU A 161 -19.54 7.44 -2.77
N LEU A 162 -18.26 7.25 -3.14
CA LEU A 162 -17.90 6.38 -4.25
C LEU A 162 -18.03 4.92 -3.80
N GLU A 163 -18.81 4.15 -4.57
CA GLU A 163 -18.95 2.70 -4.42
C GLU A 163 -18.04 1.96 -5.39
N ASN A 164 -17.89 0.66 -5.23
CA ASN A 164 -17.02 -0.19 -6.06
C ASN A 164 -17.21 0.02 -7.56
N GLU A 165 -18.44 0.17 -8.04
CA GLU A 165 -18.73 0.38 -9.46
C GLU A 165 -18.22 1.73 -10.00
N HIS A 166 -18.11 2.74 -9.12
CA HIS A 166 -17.56 4.04 -9.46
C HIS A 166 -16.03 3.98 -9.53
N GLU A 167 -15.42 3.31 -8.57
CA GLU A 167 -13.97 3.11 -8.52
C GLU A 167 -13.46 2.27 -9.70
N GLU A 168 -14.18 1.20 -10.08
CA GLU A 168 -13.86 0.40 -11.28
C GLU A 168 -13.86 1.22 -12.59
N ARG A 169 -14.61 2.33 -12.64
CA ARG A 169 -14.61 3.23 -13.80
C ARG A 169 -13.48 4.24 -13.79
N LEU A 170 -12.83 4.43 -12.65
CA LEU A 170 -11.68 5.33 -12.51
C LEU A 170 -10.34 4.61 -12.79
N GLU A 171 -10.33 3.27 -12.74
CA GLU A 171 -9.18 2.42 -13.11
C GLU A 171 -8.98 2.37 -14.64
#